data_cd2c8f984da98b2df8370e358269fedb
#
_entry.id   cd2c8f984da98b2df8370e358269fedb
#
_cell.length_a   1.000
_cell.length_b   1.000
_cell.length_c   1.000
_cell.angle_alpha   90.00
_cell.angle_beta   90.00
_cell.angle_gamma   90.00
#
_symmetry.space_group_name_H-M   'P 1'
#
loop_
_entity.id
_entity.type
_entity.pdbx_description
1 polymer ?
#
loop_
_entity_poly.entity_id
_entity_poly.type
_entity_poly.pdbx_seq_one_letter_code
_entity_poly.pdbx_strand_id
1 'polypeptide(L)'
;MRLPLIPPDQLTAAQKPLYDDMKAGIASNFNAFRTITDNGSLIGPWNAWLHEPVIGRAVWELTKAMTAQASLPDPVRQVAILVVGAHFDAAYELYAHIAVAEKEGMDDARLSALVAGCRPSDLSDQEACAYDVAYALAGGGVLPEPCYARAVRLFGQHGANELIHLVGLYCLVSTTLNGFNVPVPERE
;
A
#
# COMPACT_ATOMS: atom_id res chain seq x y z
N MET A 1 15.42 4.34 11.13
CA MET A 1 14.58 3.14 11.30
C MET A 1 14.77 2.56 12.70
N ARG A 2 13.67 2.09 13.34
CA ARG A 2 13.72 1.54 14.72
C ARG A 2 14.13 0.05 14.75
N LEU A 3 13.87 -0.67 13.68
CA LEU A 3 14.23 -2.09 13.52
C LEU A 3 15.44 -2.22 12.58
N PRO A 4 16.48 -2.97 12.93
CA PRO A 4 17.59 -3.23 12.02
C PRO A 4 17.13 -4.01 10.80
N LEU A 5 17.78 -3.81 9.66
CA LEU A 5 17.60 -4.69 8.51
C LEU A 5 18.15 -6.09 8.84
N ILE A 6 17.46 -7.12 8.39
CA ILE A 6 17.86 -8.52 8.60
C ILE A 6 18.45 -9.06 7.28
N PRO A 7 19.79 -9.22 7.19
CA PRO A 7 20.41 -9.86 6.05
C PRO A 7 20.00 -11.35 5.95
N PRO A 8 19.99 -11.94 4.74
CA PRO A 8 19.57 -13.32 4.55
C PRO A 8 20.36 -14.37 5.35
N ASP A 9 21.62 -14.11 5.65
CA ASP A 9 22.50 -14.96 6.44
C ASP A 9 22.24 -14.87 7.96
N GLN A 10 21.46 -13.90 8.41
CA GLN A 10 21.07 -13.72 9.82
C GLN A 10 19.62 -14.11 10.10
N LEU A 11 18.91 -14.63 9.11
CA LEU A 11 17.53 -15.08 9.26
C LEU A 11 17.46 -16.32 10.16
N THR A 12 16.56 -16.28 11.15
CA THR A 12 16.21 -17.45 11.93
C THR A 12 15.42 -18.47 11.10
N ALA A 13 15.34 -19.71 11.57
CA ALA A 13 14.54 -20.77 10.94
C ALA A 13 13.04 -20.39 10.81
N ALA A 14 12.52 -19.57 11.71
CA ALA A 14 11.13 -19.08 11.66
C ALA A 14 10.93 -17.97 10.60
N GLN A 15 11.94 -17.11 10.36
CA GLN A 15 11.88 -16.00 9.42
C GLN A 15 12.11 -16.43 7.98
N LYS A 16 13.00 -17.42 7.78
CA LYS A 16 13.45 -17.80 6.42
C LYS A 16 12.31 -18.15 5.45
N PRO A 17 11.29 -18.97 5.81
CA PRO A 17 10.20 -19.29 4.88
C PRO A 17 9.37 -18.06 4.49
N LEU A 18 9.19 -17.09 5.40
CA LEU A 18 8.49 -15.84 5.10
C LEU A 18 9.34 -14.95 4.19
N TYR A 19 10.64 -14.83 4.47
CA TYR A 19 11.57 -14.07 3.64
C TYR A 19 11.58 -14.60 2.19
N ASP A 20 11.71 -15.92 2.02
CA ASP A 20 11.77 -16.55 0.69
C ASP A 20 10.47 -16.29 -0.10
N ASP A 21 9.30 -16.41 0.55
CA ASP A 21 7.99 -16.15 -0.06
C ASP A 21 7.81 -14.66 -0.41
N MET A 22 8.13 -13.74 0.51
CA MET A 22 8.07 -12.31 0.24
C MET A 22 9.03 -11.91 -0.89
N LYS A 23 10.26 -12.39 -0.89
CA LYS A 23 11.25 -12.11 -1.94
C LYS A 23 10.75 -12.52 -3.33
N ALA A 24 10.15 -13.69 -3.44
CA ALA A 24 9.59 -14.17 -4.70
C ALA A 24 8.40 -13.31 -5.16
N GLY A 25 7.47 -12.99 -4.26
CA GLY A 25 6.31 -12.15 -4.59
C GLY A 25 6.68 -10.70 -4.90
N ILE A 26 7.68 -10.14 -4.21
CA ILE A 26 8.20 -8.80 -4.47
C ILE A 26 8.78 -8.72 -5.89
N ALA A 27 9.61 -9.67 -6.27
CA ALA A 27 10.21 -9.70 -7.60
C ALA A 27 9.16 -9.73 -8.73
N SER A 28 8.01 -10.32 -8.48
CA SER A 28 6.92 -10.43 -9.46
C SER A 28 6.03 -9.18 -9.53
N ASN A 29 5.80 -8.49 -8.40
CA ASN A 29 4.72 -7.50 -8.29
C ASN A 29 5.19 -6.08 -7.88
N PHE A 30 6.40 -5.93 -7.30
CA PHE A 30 6.85 -4.65 -6.75
C PHE A 30 8.19 -4.24 -7.36
N ASN A 31 8.19 -3.91 -8.66
CA ASN A 31 9.39 -3.60 -9.45
C ASN A 31 9.48 -2.12 -9.90
N ALA A 32 8.60 -1.25 -9.37
CA ALA A 32 8.63 0.17 -9.67
C ALA A 32 9.57 0.97 -8.75
N PHE A 33 9.97 0.39 -7.62
CA PHE A 33 10.78 1.06 -6.59
C PHE A 33 11.72 0.07 -5.91
N ARG A 34 12.67 0.59 -5.12
CA ARG A 34 13.64 -0.26 -4.41
C ARG A 34 12.98 -0.97 -3.24
N THR A 35 13.08 -2.29 -3.22
CA THR A 35 12.45 -3.18 -2.24
C THR A 35 13.46 -4.04 -1.47
N ILE A 36 14.67 -4.18 -1.99
CA ILE A 36 15.74 -5.04 -1.49
C ILE A 36 17.06 -4.26 -1.56
N THR A 37 17.90 -4.39 -0.54
CA THR A 37 19.26 -3.84 -0.50
C THR A 37 20.25 -4.73 -1.25
N ASP A 38 21.47 -4.23 -1.48
CA ASP A 38 22.52 -4.96 -2.19
C ASP A 38 22.97 -6.24 -1.46
N ASN A 39 22.87 -6.25 -0.11
CA ASN A 39 23.15 -7.46 0.70
C ASN A 39 21.94 -8.41 0.81
N GLY A 40 20.83 -8.13 0.10
CA GLY A 40 19.65 -8.98 0.08
C GLY A 40 18.64 -8.73 1.20
N SER A 41 18.84 -7.75 2.08
CA SER A 41 17.85 -7.41 3.11
C SER A 41 16.60 -6.80 2.47
N LEU A 42 15.41 -7.24 2.91
CA LEU A 42 14.16 -6.59 2.53
C LEU A 42 14.05 -5.23 3.22
N ILE A 43 13.48 -4.24 2.52
CA ILE A 43 13.20 -2.90 3.08
C ILE A 43 11.69 -2.63 3.13
N GLY A 44 11.30 -1.47 3.59
CA GLY A 44 9.87 -1.14 3.72
C GLY A 44 9.15 -1.99 4.78
N PRO A 45 7.87 -2.29 4.54
CA PRO A 45 7.06 -3.06 5.50
C PRO A 45 7.54 -4.51 5.65
N TRP A 46 8.16 -5.07 4.61
CA TRP A 46 8.61 -6.47 4.60
C TRP A 46 9.66 -6.76 5.68
N ASN A 47 10.61 -5.83 5.90
CA ASN A 47 11.55 -5.98 7.02
C ASN A 47 10.84 -5.96 8.37
N ALA A 48 9.88 -5.08 8.56
CA ALA A 48 9.10 -5.02 9.79
C ALA A 48 8.33 -6.33 10.03
N TRP A 49 7.75 -6.91 8.99
CA TRP A 49 7.04 -8.20 9.07
C TRP A 49 7.96 -9.38 9.36
N LEU A 50 9.25 -9.33 8.96
CA LEU A 50 10.22 -10.36 9.31
C LEU A 50 10.57 -10.38 10.80
N HIS A 51 10.49 -9.26 11.50
CA HIS A 51 10.74 -9.20 12.95
C HIS A 51 9.66 -9.91 13.76
N GLU A 52 8.44 -10.04 13.24
CA GLU A 52 7.32 -10.79 13.83
C GLU A 52 6.74 -11.76 12.80
N PRO A 53 7.43 -12.89 12.51
CA PRO A 53 7.14 -13.70 11.33
C PRO A 53 5.74 -14.34 11.33
N VAL A 54 5.11 -14.51 12.49
CA VAL A 54 3.72 -15.04 12.58
C VAL A 54 2.73 -13.97 12.13
N ILE A 55 2.84 -12.76 12.65
CA ILE A 55 2.00 -11.60 12.25
C ILE A 55 2.31 -11.22 10.81
N GLY A 56 3.60 -11.11 10.48
CA GLY A 56 4.06 -10.75 9.15
C GLY A 56 3.55 -11.69 8.06
N ARG A 57 3.50 -13.00 8.34
CA ARG A 57 2.91 -13.97 7.40
C ARG A 57 1.43 -13.71 7.17
N ALA A 58 0.66 -13.43 8.22
CA ALA A 58 -0.78 -13.16 8.08
C ALA A 58 -1.03 -11.89 7.22
N VAL A 59 -0.23 -10.83 7.43
CA VAL A 59 -0.33 -9.61 6.63
C VAL A 59 0.12 -9.85 5.19
N TRP A 60 1.19 -10.62 4.99
CA TRP A 60 1.67 -10.99 3.65
C TRP A 60 0.65 -11.84 2.87
N GLU A 61 -0.01 -12.80 3.52
CA GLU A 61 -1.10 -13.57 2.91
C GLU A 61 -2.28 -12.67 2.51
N LEU A 62 -2.64 -11.69 3.35
CA LEU A 62 -3.65 -10.69 3.00
C LEU A 62 -3.22 -9.87 1.79
N THR A 63 -1.96 -9.40 1.74
CA THR A 63 -1.40 -8.65 0.60
C THR A 63 -1.49 -9.45 -0.69
N LYS A 64 -1.08 -10.74 -0.66
CA LYS A 64 -1.20 -11.64 -1.82
C LYS A 64 -2.65 -11.85 -2.25
N ALA A 65 -3.56 -12.03 -1.31
CA ALA A 65 -4.99 -12.20 -1.60
C ALA A 65 -5.57 -10.95 -2.27
N MET A 66 -5.23 -9.76 -1.78
CA MET A 66 -5.64 -8.47 -2.36
C MET A 66 -5.12 -8.25 -3.78
N THR A 67 -3.95 -8.81 -4.11
CA THR A 67 -3.40 -8.77 -5.47
C THR A 67 -4.07 -9.82 -6.37
N ALA A 68 -4.22 -11.05 -5.87
CA ALA A 68 -4.77 -12.16 -6.65
C ALA A 68 -6.27 -12.00 -6.97
N GLN A 69 -7.02 -11.31 -6.12
CA GLN A 69 -8.46 -11.08 -6.27
C GLN A 69 -8.78 -9.66 -6.75
N ALA A 70 -7.78 -8.92 -7.22
CA ALA A 70 -7.97 -7.55 -7.69
C ALA A 70 -8.98 -7.50 -8.85
N SER A 71 -10.01 -6.67 -8.70
CA SER A 71 -11.04 -6.40 -9.70
C SER A 71 -11.18 -4.91 -10.03
N LEU A 72 -10.66 -4.05 -9.15
CA LEU A 72 -10.63 -2.61 -9.37
C LEU A 72 -9.52 -2.25 -10.37
N PRO A 73 -9.75 -1.27 -11.27
CA PRO A 73 -8.71 -0.74 -12.14
C PRO A 73 -7.51 -0.20 -11.34
N ASP A 74 -6.29 -0.39 -11.87
CA ASP A 74 -5.06 0.04 -11.18
C ASP A 74 -5.07 1.53 -10.80
N PRO A 75 -5.49 2.50 -11.66
CA PRO A 75 -5.57 3.91 -11.26
C PRO A 75 -6.50 4.17 -10.06
N VAL A 76 -7.60 3.43 -9.98
CA VAL A 76 -8.57 3.51 -8.86
C VAL A 76 -7.92 3.04 -7.56
N ARG A 77 -7.16 1.93 -7.63
CA ARG A 77 -6.41 1.40 -6.49
C ARG A 77 -5.33 2.38 -6.03
N GLN A 78 -4.54 2.95 -6.97
CA GLN A 78 -3.48 3.90 -6.64
C GLN A 78 -4.03 5.17 -5.99
N VAL A 79 -5.16 5.71 -6.46
CA VAL A 79 -5.81 6.86 -5.81
C VAL A 79 -6.16 6.53 -4.35
N ALA A 80 -6.78 5.39 -4.08
CA ALA A 80 -7.14 5.00 -2.71
C ALA A 80 -5.89 4.84 -1.82
N ILE A 81 -4.83 4.22 -2.33
CA ILE A 81 -3.58 3.98 -1.60
C ILE A 81 -2.87 5.30 -1.28
N LEU A 82 -2.74 6.19 -2.27
CA LEU A 82 -2.09 7.50 -2.08
C LEU A 82 -2.87 8.39 -1.10
N VAL A 83 -4.22 8.34 -1.11
CA VAL A 83 -5.04 9.05 -0.11
C VAL A 83 -4.74 8.55 1.30
N VAL A 84 -4.64 7.24 1.50
CA VAL A 84 -4.27 6.67 2.81
C VAL A 84 -2.84 7.05 3.19
N GLY A 85 -1.89 6.91 2.27
CA GLY A 85 -0.49 7.30 2.50
C GLY A 85 -0.34 8.76 2.91
N ALA A 86 -1.05 9.67 2.23
CA ALA A 86 -1.07 11.10 2.55
C ALA A 86 -1.74 11.38 3.91
N HIS A 87 -2.86 10.71 4.21
CA HIS A 87 -3.54 10.86 5.50
C HIS A 87 -2.65 10.51 6.69
N PHE A 88 -1.85 9.44 6.57
CA PHE A 88 -0.92 9.00 7.62
C PHE A 88 0.45 9.69 7.56
N ASP A 89 0.72 10.55 6.58
CA ASP A 89 2.06 11.08 6.29
C ASP A 89 3.11 9.94 6.24
N ALA A 90 2.78 8.86 5.56
CA ALA A 90 3.59 7.65 5.51
C ALA A 90 4.62 7.76 4.36
N ALA A 91 5.79 8.34 4.66
CA ALA A 91 6.79 8.71 3.66
C ALA A 91 7.22 7.54 2.76
N TYR A 92 7.46 6.34 3.32
CA TYR A 92 7.82 5.18 2.51
C TYR A 92 6.67 4.71 1.61
N GLU A 93 5.44 4.75 2.11
CA GLU A 93 4.25 4.38 1.35
C GLU A 93 4.04 5.31 0.16
N LEU A 94 4.17 6.61 0.39
CA LEU A 94 4.11 7.62 -0.67
C LEU A 94 5.24 7.40 -1.69
N TYR A 95 6.48 7.18 -1.24
CA TYR A 95 7.61 6.86 -2.12
C TYR A 95 7.30 5.67 -3.05
N ALA A 96 6.80 4.60 -2.49
CA ALA A 96 6.51 3.37 -3.22
C ALA A 96 5.38 3.55 -4.24
N HIS A 97 4.26 4.12 -3.80
CA HIS A 97 3.07 4.22 -4.64
C HIS A 97 3.05 5.41 -5.60
N ILE A 98 3.85 6.45 -5.36
CA ILE A 98 4.18 7.45 -6.40
C ILE A 98 4.87 6.76 -7.57
N ALA A 99 5.93 5.97 -7.32
CA ALA A 99 6.65 5.28 -8.38
C ALA A 99 5.78 4.28 -9.16
N VAL A 100 4.84 3.60 -8.48
CA VAL A 100 3.87 2.72 -9.15
C VAL A 100 2.91 3.53 -10.02
N ALA A 101 2.32 4.60 -9.48
CA ALA A 101 1.35 5.42 -10.18
C ALA A 101 1.97 6.16 -11.38
N GLU A 102 3.21 6.65 -11.27
CA GLU A 102 3.99 7.20 -12.39
C GLU A 102 4.18 6.18 -13.51
N LYS A 103 4.57 4.95 -13.14
CA LYS A 103 4.75 3.85 -14.10
C LYS A 103 3.44 3.49 -14.81
N GLU A 104 2.30 3.64 -14.15
CA GLU A 104 0.95 3.44 -14.70
C GLU A 104 0.43 4.65 -15.47
N GLY A 105 1.20 5.73 -15.54
CA GLY A 105 0.90 6.93 -16.35
C GLY A 105 0.08 8.00 -15.64
N MET A 106 0.01 7.99 -14.30
CA MET A 106 -0.58 9.09 -13.55
C MET A 106 0.29 10.34 -13.69
N ASP A 107 -0.31 11.47 -14.03
CA ASP A 107 0.43 12.72 -14.24
C ASP A 107 0.87 13.40 -12.92
N ASP A 108 1.93 14.21 -13.03
CA ASP A 108 2.58 14.88 -11.88
C ASP A 108 1.64 15.81 -11.12
N ALA A 109 0.70 16.46 -11.78
CA ALA A 109 -0.23 17.40 -11.14
C ALA A 109 -1.20 16.62 -10.24
N ARG A 110 -1.68 15.48 -10.71
CA ARG A 110 -2.54 14.57 -9.96
C ARG A 110 -1.82 13.97 -8.77
N LEU A 111 -0.59 13.45 -8.98
CA LEU A 111 0.27 12.93 -7.92
C LEU A 111 0.54 13.99 -6.85
N SER A 112 0.94 15.19 -7.26
CA SER A 112 1.21 16.30 -6.34
C SER A 112 0.00 16.66 -5.49
N ALA A 113 -1.20 16.68 -6.08
CA ALA A 113 -2.44 16.94 -5.35
C ALA A 113 -2.73 15.83 -4.32
N LEU A 114 -2.66 14.56 -4.73
CA LEU A 114 -2.92 13.41 -3.84
C LEU A 114 -1.95 13.37 -2.66
N VAL A 115 -0.65 13.56 -2.92
CA VAL A 115 0.40 13.58 -1.87
C VAL A 115 0.22 14.76 -0.91
N ALA A 116 -0.24 15.91 -1.43
CA ALA A 116 -0.58 17.06 -0.58
C ALA A 116 -1.89 16.89 0.21
N GLY A 117 -2.55 15.74 0.13
CA GLY A 117 -3.84 15.49 0.77
C GLY A 117 -5.00 16.24 0.11
N CYS A 118 -4.80 16.75 -1.10
CA CYS A 118 -5.80 17.48 -1.86
C CYS A 118 -6.50 16.55 -2.87
N ARG A 119 -7.80 16.79 -3.07
CA ARG A 119 -8.57 16.06 -4.07
C ARG A 119 -8.33 16.62 -5.47
N PRO A 120 -7.77 15.84 -6.44
CA PRO A 120 -7.66 16.30 -7.81
C PRO A 120 -9.02 16.60 -8.44
N SER A 121 -9.08 17.62 -9.32
CA SER A 121 -10.34 18.04 -9.94
C SER A 121 -10.72 17.23 -11.19
N ASP A 122 -9.77 16.48 -11.74
CA ASP A 122 -9.86 15.75 -13.00
C ASP A 122 -9.99 14.22 -12.85
N LEU A 123 -10.33 13.75 -11.64
CA LEU A 123 -10.60 12.34 -11.38
C LEU A 123 -11.82 11.85 -12.17
N SER A 124 -11.71 10.68 -12.77
CA SER A 124 -12.86 9.95 -13.29
C SER A 124 -13.87 9.64 -12.18
N ASP A 125 -15.09 9.26 -12.54
CA ASP A 125 -16.12 8.90 -11.56
C ASP A 125 -15.69 7.77 -10.62
N GLN A 126 -14.92 6.81 -11.13
CA GLN A 126 -14.41 5.69 -10.37
C GLN A 126 -13.28 6.10 -9.43
N GLU A 127 -12.30 6.87 -9.92
CA GLU A 127 -11.22 7.41 -9.09
C GLU A 127 -11.73 8.35 -8.00
N ALA A 128 -12.70 9.21 -8.36
CA ALA A 128 -13.35 10.11 -7.41
C ALA A 128 -14.10 9.34 -6.31
N CYS A 129 -14.74 8.23 -6.66
CA CYS A 129 -15.37 7.36 -5.67
C CYS A 129 -14.33 6.70 -4.75
N ALA A 130 -13.23 6.21 -5.29
CA ALA A 130 -12.14 5.63 -4.51
C ALA A 130 -11.51 6.65 -3.55
N TYR A 131 -11.29 7.88 -4.03
CA TYR A 131 -10.83 8.98 -3.19
C TYR A 131 -11.78 9.22 -2.01
N ASP A 132 -13.09 9.40 -2.29
CA ASP A 132 -14.09 9.72 -1.29
C ASP A 132 -14.22 8.61 -0.22
N VAL A 133 -14.18 7.33 -0.65
CA VAL A 133 -14.21 6.17 0.25
C VAL A 133 -12.94 6.08 1.10
N ALA A 134 -11.77 6.23 0.48
CA ALA A 134 -10.48 6.16 1.18
C ALA A 134 -10.33 7.30 2.19
N TYR A 135 -10.69 8.52 1.80
CA TYR A 135 -10.68 9.69 2.68
C TYR A 135 -11.59 9.53 3.90
N ALA A 136 -12.83 9.06 3.68
CA ALA A 136 -13.77 8.85 4.76
C ALA A 136 -13.31 7.76 5.75
N LEU A 137 -12.81 6.63 5.23
CA LEU A 137 -12.38 5.51 6.07
C LEU A 137 -11.06 5.76 6.79
N ALA A 138 -10.08 6.42 6.15
CA ALA A 138 -8.83 6.79 6.78
C ALA A 138 -9.04 7.78 7.93
N GLY A 139 -10.01 8.68 7.82
CA GLY A 139 -10.42 9.61 8.88
C GLY A 139 -11.12 8.95 10.07
N GLY A 140 -11.49 7.68 9.95
CA GLY A 140 -12.21 6.90 10.96
C GLY A 140 -13.72 7.08 10.91
N GLY A 141 -14.42 6.19 11.59
CA GLY A 141 -15.88 6.18 11.64
C GLY A 141 -16.54 5.30 10.58
N VAL A 142 -17.86 5.39 10.49
CA VAL A 142 -18.66 4.60 9.55
C VAL A 142 -18.63 5.27 8.19
N LEU A 143 -18.39 4.48 7.14
CA LEU A 143 -18.48 4.98 5.77
C LEU A 143 -19.90 5.51 5.49
N PRO A 144 -20.06 6.78 5.04
CA PRO A 144 -21.37 7.33 4.74
C PRO A 144 -22.12 6.50 3.70
N GLU A 145 -23.43 6.27 3.94
CA GLU A 145 -24.27 5.47 3.05
C GLU A 145 -24.23 5.92 1.57
N PRO A 146 -24.24 7.22 1.23
CA PRO A 146 -24.12 7.65 -0.16
C PRO A 146 -22.79 7.25 -0.81
N CYS A 147 -21.66 7.23 -0.05
CA CYS A 147 -20.35 6.78 -0.54
C CYS A 147 -20.35 5.28 -0.80
N TYR A 148 -20.90 4.49 0.15
CA TYR A 148 -21.04 3.05 -0.01
C TYR A 148 -21.92 2.68 -1.21
N ALA A 149 -23.09 3.27 -1.31
CA ALA A 149 -24.03 3.03 -2.41
C ALA A 149 -23.42 3.40 -3.78
N ARG A 150 -22.60 4.48 -3.82
CA ARG A 150 -21.87 4.87 -5.03
C ARG A 150 -20.81 3.83 -5.40
N ALA A 151 -20.04 3.33 -4.42
CA ALA A 151 -19.04 2.30 -4.66
C ALA A 151 -19.69 1.00 -5.19
N VAL A 152 -20.79 0.56 -4.60
CA VAL A 152 -21.53 -0.62 -5.09
C VAL A 152 -22.05 -0.40 -6.52
N ARG A 153 -22.57 0.79 -6.84
CA ARG A 153 -23.07 1.10 -8.19
C ARG A 153 -21.97 1.10 -9.24
N LEU A 154 -20.77 1.60 -8.91
CA LEU A 154 -19.65 1.73 -9.86
C LEU A 154 -18.82 0.44 -10.00
N PHE A 155 -18.66 -0.30 -8.91
CA PHE A 155 -17.73 -1.45 -8.85
C PHE A 155 -18.43 -2.79 -8.58
N GLY A 156 -19.75 -2.78 -8.39
CA GLY A 156 -20.47 -3.94 -7.85
C GLY A 156 -20.13 -4.21 -6.38
N GLN A 157 -20.81 -5.19 -5.78
CA GLN A 157 -20.58 -5.54 -4.37
C GLN A 157 -19.14 -6.01 -4.12
N HIS A 158 -18.58 -6.80 -5.06
CA HIS A 158 -17.23 -7.34 -4.94
C HIS A 158 -16.18 -6.21 -4.93
N GLY A 159 -16.24 -5.28 -5.90
CA GLY A 159 -15.29 -4.17 -5.97
C GLY A 159 -15.44 -3.18 -4.81
N ALA A 160 -16.66 -2.94 -4.30
CA ALA A 160 -16.86 -2.14 -3.09
C ALA A 160 -16.21 -2.80 -1.87
N ASN A 161 -16.36 -4.12 -1.72
CA ASN A 161 -15.71 -4.88 -0.64
C ASN A 161 -14.19 -4.84 -0.79
N GLU A 162 -13.67 -5.02 -2.02
CA GLU A 162 -12.23 -4.91 -2.31
C GLU A 162 -11.69 -3.54 -1.89
N LEU A 163 -12.37 -2.44 -2.28
CA LEU A 163 -11.94 -1.08 -1.96
C LEU A 163 -11.85 -0.85 -0.44
N ILE A 164 -12.85 -1.31 0.32
CA ILE A 164 -12.86 -1.17 1.78
C ILE A 164 -11.69 -1.95 2.41
N HIS A 165 -11.44 -3.19 1.97
CA HIS A 165 -10.33 -3.99 2.48
C HIS A 165 -8.97 -3.43 2.05
N LEU A 166 -8.86 -2.86 0.83
CA LEU A 166 -7.67 -2.19 0.35
C LEU A 166 -7.29 -1.02 1.27
N VAL A 167 -8.26 -0.15 1.57
CA VAL A 167 -8.05 0.97 2.51
C VAL A 167 -7.60 0.46 3.88
N GLY A 168 -8.25 -0.58 4.41
CA GLY A 168 -7.88 -1.17 5.70
C GLY A 168 -6.45 -1.74 5.71
N LEU A 169 -6.06 -2.44 4.65
CA LEU A 169 -4.69 -2.96 4.49
C LEU A 169 -3.67 -1.82 4.48
N TYR A 170 -3.91 -0.76 3.70
CA TYR A 170 -2.96 0.34 3.61
C TYR A 170 -2.93 1.25 4.83
N CYS A 171 -4.00 1.34 5.62
CA CYS A 171 -3.95 1.90 6.97
C CYS A 171 -3.02 1.09 7.89
N LEU A 172 -3.08 -0.24 7.84
CA LEU A 172 -2.18 -1.13 8.58
C LEU A 172 -0.73 -0.95 8.13
N VAL A 173 -0.47 -0.94 6.82
CA VAL A 173 0.87 -0.75 6.26
C VAL A 173 1.44 0.60 6.67
N SER A 174 0.68 1.69 6.49
CA SER A 174 1.10 3.05 6.87
C SER A 174 1.41 3.16 8.36
N THR A 175 0.57 2.58 9.22
CA THR A 175 0.80 2.53 10.67
C THR A 175 2.07 1.73 11.01
N THR A 176 2.32 0.62 10.33
CA THR A 176 3.54 -0.19 10.49
C THR A 176 4.78 0.61 10.12
N LEU A 177 4.77 1.25 8.95
CA LEU A 177 5.88 2.06 8.45
C LEU A 177 6.21 3.23 9.40
N ASN A 178 5.20 3.98 9.81
CA ASN A 178 5.36 5.11 10.74
C ASN A 178 5.76 4.64 12.15
N GLY A 179 5.13 3.56 12.64
CA GLY A 179 5.42 2.97 13.94
C GLY A 179 6.88 2.53 14.09
N PHE A 180 7.48 1.99 13.03
CA PHE A 180 8.89 1.61 13.01
C PHE A 180 9.82 2.66 12.42
N ASN A 181 9.31 3.82 12.04
CA ASN A 181 10.06 4.92 11.40
C ASN A 181 10.91 4.41 10.23
N VAL A 182 10.24 3.76 9.27
CA VAL A 182 10.88 3.18 8.09
C VAL A 182 11.28 4.32 7.14
N PRO A 183 12.57 4.47 6.81
CA PRO A 183 13.04 5.55 5.96
C PRO A 183 12.73 5.29 4.49
N VAL A 184 12.58 6.35 3.72
CA VAL A 184 12.66 6.28 2.26
C VAL A 184 14.11 5.95 1.87
N PRO A 185 14.35 5.02 0.93
CA PRO A 185 15.68 4.75 0.41
C PRO A 185 16.31 6.01 -0.20
N GLU A 186 17.62 6.19 -0.01
CA GLU A 186 18.34 7.26 -0.70
C GLU A 186 18.22 7.09 -2.22
N ARG A 187 18.03 8.20 -2.92
CA ARG A 187 18.08 8.21 -4.39
C ARG A 187 19.54 7.99 -4.82
N GLU A 188 19.77 7.02 -5.68
CA GLU A 188 21.06 6.81 -6.33
C GLU A 188 21.37 7.93 -7.33
#